data_5a82990a6e84984eb09ea57a6cf2b668
#
_entry.id   5a82990a6e84984eb09ea57a6cf2b668
#
_cell.length_a   1.000
_cell.length_b   1.000
_cell.length_c   1.000
_cell.angle_alpha   90.00
_cell.angle_beta   90.00
_cell.angle_gamma   90.00
#
_symmetry.space_group_name_H-M   'P 1'
#
loop_
_entity.id
_entity.type
_entity.pdbx_description
1 polymer ?
#
loop_
_entity_poly.entity_id
_entity_poly.type
_entity_poly.pdbx_seq_one_letter_code
_entity_poly.pdbx_strand_id
1 'polypeptide(L)'
;MQIVNAQDLTPLDSLYHQDSLTFGQRALLKPIQTWQHFSYGQSALNCQFEKSCSNFMVQAVLEKGVLRGTVIGTDRIVRCNSAARHYHLQNPHSKIQYDGRLVDPLEWKSEPAPGKSPLLATSLSIIPGLGRAYAGHPVDGLFSFLLVAGFAYNTYGHIKADNPIRTGINASFMTLFWLADFYGAYRTAKMVPPKFPQP
;
A
#
# COMPACT_ATOMS: atom_id res chain seq x y z
N MET A 1 2.42 -10.49 -25.66
CA MET A 1 3.28 -9.42 -25.11
C MET A 1 2.62 -8.09 -25.48
N GLN A 2 1.61 -7.65 -24.68
CA GLN A 2 0.94 -6.38 -24.95
C GLN A 2 1.74 -5.28 -24.28
N ILE A 3 2.24 -4.39 -25.09
CA ILE A 3 2.80 -3.10 -24.70
C ILE A 3 1.71 -2.39 -23.89
N VAL A 4 1.97 -2.12 -22.60
CA VAL A 4 1.12 -1.26 -21.78
C VAL A 4 1.04 0.07 -22.53
N ASN A 5 -0.12 0.35 -23.10
CA ASN A 5 -0.33 1.59 -23.84
C ASN A 5 -0.09 2.75 -22.89
N ALA A 6 0.68 3.72 -23.34
CA ALA A 6 0.91 5.00 -22.65
C ALA A 6 -0.40 5.76 -22.32
N GLN A 7 -1.55 5.26 -22.74
CA GLN A 7 -2.90 5.79 -22.49
C GLN A 7 -3.48 5.43 -21.11
N ASP A 8 -2.89 4.47 -20.36
CA ASP A 8 -3.24 4.23 -18.95
C ASP A 8 -2.54 5.21 -17.98
N LEU A 9 -1.69 6.06 -18.51
CA LEU A 9 -1.20 7.27 -17.89
C LEU A 9 -2.34 8.29 -17.94
N THR A 10 -3.19 8.33 -16.92
CA THR A 10 -3.76 9.62 -16.54
C THR A 10 -2.54 10.42 -16.13
N PRO A 11 -2.02 11.33 -16.97
CA PRO A 11 -0.70 11.87 -16.68
C PRO A 11 -0.85 12.67 -15.41
N LEU A 12 -0.12 12.29 -14.38
CA LEU A 12 0.05 13.13 -13.20
C LEU A 12 0.41 14.55 -13.63
N ASP A 13 1.05 14.69 -14.80
CA ASP A 13 1.34 15.94 -15.49
C ASP A 13 0.10 16.78 -15.76
N SER A 14 -0.99 16.20 -16.26
CA SER A 14 -2.24 16.95 -16.48
C SER A 14 -2.93 17.35 -15.19
N LEU A 15 -2.82 16.51 -14.14
CA LEU A 15 -3.34 16.83 -12.80
C LEU A 15 -2.52 17.92 -12.12
N TYR A 16 -1.21 17.98 -12.39
CA TYR A 16 -0.30 18.97 -11.80
C TYR A 16 -0.58 20.40 -12.27
N HIS A 17 -1.10 20.54 -13.47
CA HIS A 17 -1.50 21.84 -14.05
C HIS A 17 -2.91 22.28 -13.63
N GLN A 18 -3.65 21.46 -12.87
CA GLN A 18 -4.95 21.87 -12.35
C GLN A 18 -4.79 22.71 -11.07
N ASP A 19 -5.46 23.86 -11.03
CA ASP A 19 -5.47 24.74 -9.85
C ASP A 19 -6.19 24.14 -8.62
N SER A 20 -6.84 23.00 -8.78
CA SER A 20 -7.60 22.31 -7.74
C SER A 20 -6.74 21.60 -6.68
N LEU A 21 -5.43 21.43 -6.91
CA LEU A 21 -4.55 20.73 -5.98
C LEU A 21 -4.10 21.63 -4.83
N THR A 22 -4.25 21.17 -3.59
CA THR A 22 -3.67 21.83 -2.42
C THR A 22 -2.14 21.78 -2.44
N PHE A 23 -1.48 22.70 -1.74
CA PHE A 23 -0.02 22.71 -1.59
C PHE A 23 0.52 21.36 -1.09
N GLY A 24 -0.12 20.76 -0.08
CA GLY A 24 0.29 19.46 0.47
C GLY A 24 0.17 18.32 -0.55
N GLN A 25 -0.88 18.32 -1.37
CA GLN A 25 -1.03 17.36 -2.47
C GLN A 25 0.07 17.55 -3.51
N ARG A 26 0.35 18.78 -3.93
CA ARG A 26 1.43 19.07 -4.90
C ARG A 26 2.80 18.60 -4.38
N ALA A 27 3.12 18.89 -3.12
CA ALA A 27 4.39 18.49 -2.50
C ALA A 27 4.55 16.96 -2.45
N LEU A 28 3.49 16.23 -2.12
CA LEU A 28 3.52 14.77 -2.04
C LEU A 28 3.51 14.09 -3.41
N LEU A 29 2.76 14.64 -4.36
CA LEU A 29 2.63 14.03 -5.69
C LEU A 29 3.88 14.24 -6.56
N LYS A 30 4.72 15.24 -6.27
CA LYS A 30 5.94 15.53 -7.05
C LYS A 30 6.95 14.37 -7.06
N PRO A 31 7.35 13.78 -5.93
CA PRO A 31 8.23 12.60 -5.95
C PRO A 31 7.58 11.40 -6.64
N ILE A 32 6.25 11.23 -6.55
CA ILE A 32 5.53 10.16 -7.25
C ILE A 32 5.60 10.36 -8.77
N GLN A 33 5.42 11.59 -9.24
CA GLN A 33 5.58 11.96 -10.66
C GLN A 33 7.00 11.63 -11.16
N THR A 34 8.02 12.03 -10.41
CA THR A 34 9.42 11.73 -10.74
C THR A 34 9.67 10.21 -10.81
N TRP A 35 9.12 9.46 -9.86
CA TRP A 35 9.19 7.99 -9.89
C TRP A 35 8.49 7.41 -11.12
N GLN A 36 7.33 7.91 -11.49
CA GLN A 36 6.60 7.43 -12.67
C GLN A 36 7.42 7.67 -13.95
N HIS A 37 7.98 8.85 -14.15
CA HIS A 37 8.87 9.13 -15.30
C HIS A 37 10.06 8.17 -15.38
N PHE A 38 10.62 7.79 -14.22
CA PHE A 38 11.72 6.84 -14.18
C PHE A 38 11.24 5.39 -14.41
N SER A 39 10.13 4.99 -13.83
CA SER A 39 9.70 3.58 -13.76
C SER A 39 8.92 3.12 -15.00
N TYR A 40 8.16 3.98 -15.66
CA TYR A 40 7.34 3.59 -16.81
C TYR A 40 8.15 3.28 -18.08
N GLY A 41 9.38 3.73 -18.18
CA GLY A 41 10.31 3.32 -19.23
C GLY A 41 10.90 1.90 -19.05
N GLN A 42 10.62 1.24 -17.93
CA GLN A 42 11.22 -0.06 -17.58
C GLN A 42 10.21 -1.20 -17.73
N SER A 43 10.35 -2.00 -18.78
CA SER A 43 9.48 -3.15 -19.06
C SER A 43 9.49 -4.26 -17.98
N ALA A 44 10.41 -4.18 -17.01
CA ALA A 44 10.55 -5.15 -15.93
C ALA A 44 9.52 -5.00 -14.79
N LEU A 45 8.78 -3.89 -14.74
CA LEU A 45 7.85 -3.57 -13.67
C LEU A 45 6.39 -3.91 -14.05
N ASN A 46 6.12 -5.19 -14.32
CA ASN A 46 4.76 -5.68 -14.51
C ASN A 46 4.01 -5.69 -13.18
N CYS A 47 3.04 -4.79 -13.02
CA CYS A 47 2.20 -4.75 -11.83
C CYS A 47 1.12 -5.85 -11.91
N GLN A 48 1.02 -6.69 -10.86
CA GLN A 48 -0.04 -7.71 -10.75
C GLN A 48 -1.44 -7.13 -10.53
N PHE A 49 -1.53 -5.84 -10.32
CA PHE A 49 -2.78 -5.13 -10.12
C PHE A 49 -3.09 -4.24 -11.32
N GLU A 50 -4.38 -3.97 -11.53
CA GLU A 50 -4.87 -3.07 -12.58
C GLU A 50 -4.20 -1.70 -12.51
N LYS A 51 -4.23 -1.06 -11.33
CA LYS A 51 -3.55 0.20 -11.07
C LYS A 51 -2.20 -0.05 -10.41
N SER A 52 -1.14 0.57 -10.92
CA SER A 52 0.16 0.58 -10.25
C SER A 52 0.05 1.17 -8.84
N CYS A 53 0.99 0.83 -7.94
CA CYS A 53 0.99 1.37 -6.57
C CYS A 53 1.07 2.90 -6.56
N SER A 54 1.80 3.51 -7.51
CA SER A 54 1.89 4.96 -7.65
C SER A 54 0.56 5.58 -8.07
N ASN A 55 -0.15 5.03 -9.07
CA ASN A 55 -1.47 5.51 -9.49
C ASN A 55 -2.53 5.32 -8.38
N PHE A 56 -2.46 4.20 -7.67
CA PHE A 56 -3.34 3.96 -6.53
C PHE A 56 -3.11 4.98 -5.41
N MET A 57 -1.85 5.30 -5.10
CA MET A 57 -1.52 6.31 -4.10
C MET A 57 -2.01 7.71 -4.52
N VAL A 58 -1.82 8.08 -5.79
CA VAL A 58 -2.37 9.34 -6.33
C VAL A 58 -3.87 9.42 -6.12
N GLN A 59 -4.61 8.40 -6.51
CA GLN A 59 -6.06 8.34 -6.32
C GLN A 59 -6.42 8.45 -4.83
N ALA A 60 -5.73 7.71 -3.96
CA ALA A 60 -5.98 7.75 -2.52
C ALA A 60 -5.75 9.14 -1.92
N VAL A 61 -4.70 9.83 -2.34
CA VAL A 61 -4.38 11.19 -1.88
C VAL A 61 -5.41 12.22 -2.36
N LEU A 62 -5.88 12.08 -3.61
CA LEU A 62 -6.91 12.98 -4.15
C LEU A 62 -8.27 12.79 -3.46
N GLU A 63 -8.67 11.54 -3.21
CA GLU A 63 -9.98 11.23 -2.62
C GLU A 63 -10.03 11.31 -1.09
N LYS A 64 -8.94 10.95 -0.40
CA LYS A 64 -8.91 10.83 1.07
C LYS A 64 -8.04 11.89 1.76
N GLY A 65 -7.41 12.76 0.98
CA GLY A 65 -6.47 13.78 1.47
C GLY A 65 -5.06 13.23 1.70
N VAL A 66 -4.12 14.15 1.97
CA VAL A 66 -2.68 13.85 2.00
C VAL A 66 -2.33 12.76 3.01
N LEU A 67 -2.67 12.94 4.29
CA LEU A 67 -2.25 11.99 5.34
C LEU A 67 -2.88 10.62 5.17
N ARG A 68 -4.20 10.58 5.05
CA ARG A 68 -4.95 9.32 4.96
C ARG A 68 -4.65 8.59 3.64
N GLY A 69 -4.60 9.33 2.54
CA GLY A 69 -4.28 8.78 1.24
C GLY A 69 -2.87 8.19 1.16
N THR A 70 -1.89 8.85 1.80
CA THR A 70 -0.51 8.33 1.87
C THR A 70 -0.44 7.02 2.66
N VAL A 71 -1.12 6.92 3.81
CA VAL A 71 -1.17 5.68 4.59
C VAL A 71 -1.83 4.55 3.79
N ILE A 72 -2.96 4.82 3.11
CA ILE A 72 -3.67 3.86 2.26
C ILE A 72 -2.78 3.40 1.09
N GLY A 73 -2.10 4.33 0.42
CA GLY A 73 -1.19 4.02 -0.68
C GLY A 73 0.03 3.21 -0.23
N THR A 74 0.56 3.50 0.95
CA THR A 74 1.68 2.75 1.55
C THR A 74 1.25 1.33 1.94
N ASP A 75 0.06 1.13 2.51
CA ASP A 75 -0.54 -0.19 2.74
C ASP A 75 -0.58 -1.02 1.45
N ARG A 76 -0.88 -0.37 0.33
CA ARG A 76 -0.93 -1.02 -0.98
C ARG A 76 0.45 -1.54 -1.42
N ILE A 77 1.53 -0.82 -1.11
CA ILE A 77 2.91 -1.27 -1.39
C ILE A 77 3.22 -2.55 -0.61
N VAL A 78 2.86 -2.62 0.66
CA VAL A 78 3.04 -3.81 1.50
C VAL A 78 2.31 -5.02 0.92
N ARG A 79 1.09 -4.84 0.43
CA ARG A 79 0.26 -5.89 -0.16
C ARG A 79 0.68 -6.30 -1.57
N CYS A 80 1.60 -5.59 -2.20
CA CYS A 80 2.12 -5.92 -3.53
C CYS A 80 3.24 -6.96 -3.43
N ASN A 81 2.91 -8.15 -2.95
CA ASN A 81 3.83 -9.27 -2.74
C ASN A 81 3.31 -10.55 -3.43
N SER A 82 4.06 -11.63 -3.33
CA SER A 82 3.75 -12.92 -3.98
C SER A 82 2.43 -13.56 -3.51
N ALA A 83 1.94 -13.23 -2.32
CA ALA A 83 0.68 -13.75 -1.79
C ALA A 83 -0.54 -12.87 -2.15
N ALA A 84 -0.34 -11.73 -2.79
CA ALA A 84 -1.42 -10.78 -3.10
C ALA A 84 -2.57 -11.43 -3.88
N ARG A 85 -2.26 -12.27 -4.89
CA ARG A 85 -3.27 -12.99 -5.66
C ARG A 85 -4.05 -13.97 -4.79
N HIS A 86 -3.37 -14.72 -3.93
CA HIS A 86 -4.01 -15.67 -3.02
C HIS A 86 -4.99 -14.96 -2.07
N TYR A 87 -4.55 -13.90 -1.42
CA TYR A 87 -5.41 -13.13 -0.51
C TYR A 87 -6.56 -12.42 -1.23
N HIS A 88 -6.29 -11.93 -2.44
CA HIS A 88 -7.34 -11.28 -3.25
C HIS A 88 -8.47 -12.26 -3.59
N LEU A 89 -8.14 -13.47 -4.01
CA LEU A 89 -9.10 -14.52 -4.37
C LEU A 89 -9.91 -15.06 -3.18
N GLN A 90 -9.41 -14.89 -1.95
CA GLN A 90 -10.17 -15.25 -0.75
C GLN A 90 -11.34 -14.31 -0.47
N ASN A 91 -11.35 -13.10 -1.05
CA ASN A 91 -12.44 -12.16 -0.87
C ASN A 91 -13.54 -12.42 -1.91
N PRO A 92 -14.79 -12.73 -1.50
CA PRO A 92 -15.89 -13.01 -2.42
C PRO A 92 -16.27 -11.83 -3.32
N HIS A 93 -15.91 -10.61 -2.93
CA HIS A 93 -16.14 -9.40 -3.73
C HIS A 93 -14.95 -9.03 -4.63
N SER A 94 -13.92 -9.87 -4.67
CA SER A 94 -12.75 -9.64 -5.52
C SER A 94 -13.12 -9.69 -7.00
N LYS A 95 -12.45 -8.83 -7.78
CA LYS A 95 -12.58 -8.82 -9.23
C LYS A 95 -11.22 -8.97 -9.86
N ILE A 96 -11.17 -9.69 -10.96
CA ILE A 96 -9.99 -9.84 -11.79
C ILE A 96 -10.33 -9.31 -13.17
N GLN A 97 -9.44 -8.52 -13.75
CA GLN A 97 -9.55 -8.07 -15.13
C GLN A 97 -9.37 -9.25 -16.11
N TYR A 98 -9.84 -9.08 -17.34
CA TYR A 98 -9.70 -10.09 -18.40
C TYR A 98 -8.23 -10.45 -18.70
N ASP A 99 -7.29 -9.54 -18.41
CA ASP A 99 -5.84 -9.72 -18.56
C ASP A 99 -5.18 -10.41 -17.33
N GLY A 100 -5.97 -10.80 -16.32
CA GLY A 100 -5.53 -11.48 -15.12
C GLY A 100 -5.06 -10.55 -13.99
N ARG A 101 -5.10 -9.22 -14.18
CA ARG A 101 -4.73 -8.25 -13.14
C ARG A 101 -5.82 -8.12 -12.07
N LEU A 102 -5.38 -7.90 -10.83
CA LEU A 102 -6.27 -7.78 -9.67
C LEU A 102 -6.86 -6.36 -9.59
N VAL A 103 -8.17 -6.27 -9.42
CA VAL A 103 -8.87 -4.99 -9.20
C VAL A 103 -8.94 -4.70 -7.71
N ASP A 104 -8.17 -3.71 -7.25
CA ASP A 104 -8.12 -3.32 -5.83
C ASP A 104 -8.76 -1.94 -5.64
N PRO A 105 -10.02 -1.84 -5.19
CA PRO A 105 -10.67 -0.57 -4.95
C PRO A 105 -10.10 0.10 -3.69
N LEU A 106 -10.22 1.42 -3.59
CA LEU A 106 -9.84 2.17 -2.39
C LEU A 106 -10.65 1.76 -1.16
N GLU A 107 -11.92 1.47 -1.36
CA GLU A 107 -12.83 1.00 -0.32
C GLU A 107 -13.43 -0.34 -0.71
N TRP A 108 -13.21 -1.32 0.15
CA TRP A 108 -13.85 -2.62 0.04
C TRP A 108 -15.16 -2.62 0.85
N LYS A 109 -16.16 -3.31 0.32
CA LYS A 109 -17.31 -3.65 1.15
C LYS A 109 -16.82 -4.50 2.31
N SER A 110 -16.96 -3.99 3.52
CA SER A 110 -16.57 -4.71 4.74
C SER A 110 -17.74 -5.54 5.21
N GLU A 111 -17.56 -6.84 5.25
CA GLU A 111 -18.43 -7.74 6.03
C GLU A 111 -17.66 -8.13 7.30
N PRO A 112 -18.31 -8.08 8.48
CA PRO A 112 -17.64 -8.48 9.71
C PRO A 112 -17.18 -9.93 9.60
N ALA A 113 -15.88 -10.15 9.61
CA ALA A 113 -15.34 -11.49 9.58
C ALA A 113 -15.60 -12.19 10.92
N PRO A 114 -16.25 -13.37 10.94
CA PRO A 114 -16.45 -14.09 12.17
C PRO A 114 -15.09 -14.48 12.79
N GLY A 115 -14.89 -14.10 14.05
CA GLY A 115 -13.73 -14.50 14.86
C GLY A 115 -12.48 -13.65 14.75
N LYS A 116 -12.49 -12.52 14.01
CA LYS A 116 -11.37 -11.57 13.96
C LYS A 116 -11.79 -10.19 14.43
N SER A 117 -11.13 -9.69 15.47
CA SER A 117 -11.38 -8.35 15.99
C SER A 117 -10.49 -7.33 15.28
N PRO A 118 -11.05 -6.33 14.56
CA PRO A 118 -10.24 -5.27 13.96
C PRO A 118 -9.44 -4.46 14.99
N LEU A 119 -10.02 -4.25 16.18
CA LEU A 119 -9.34 -3.55 17.26
C LEU A 119 -8.14 -4.35 17.76
N LEU A 120 -8.29 -5.66 17.98
CA LEU A 120 -7.19 -6.51 18.39
C LEU A 120 -6.10 -6.60 17.32
N ALA A 121 -6.47 -6.73 16.04
CA ALA A 121 -5.51 -6.69 14.93
C ALA A 121 -4.69 -5.40 14.93
N THR A 122 -5.36 -4.26 15.10
CA THR A 122 -4.70 -2.95 15.17
C THR A 122 -3.77 -2.87 16.38
N SER A 123 -4.21 -3.31 17.57
CA SER A 123 -3.37 -3.30 18.77
C SER A 123 -2.15 -4.19 18.65
N LEU A 124 -2.27 -5.35 18.00
CA LEU A 124 -1.14 -6.23 17.74
C LEU A 124 -0.10 -5.63 16.77
N SER A 125 -0.49 -4.66 15.94
CA SER A 125 0.42 -3.94 15.04
C SER A 125 1.41 -2.99 15.75
N ILE A 126 1.34 -2.88 17.09
CA ILE A 126 2.45 -2.32 17.90
C ILE A 126 3.75 -3.06 17.58
N ILE A 127 3.67 -4.38 17.38
CA ILE A 127 4.74 -5.17 16.77
C ILE A 127 4.43 -5.24 15.27
N PRO A 128 5.25 -4.59 14.40
CA PRO A 128 4.96 -4.54 12.98
C PRO A 128 4.69 -5.91 12.37
N GLY A 129 3.63 -6.02 11.61
CA GLY A 129 3.22 -7.24 10.92
C GLY A 129 2.38 -8.22 11.73
N LEU A 130 2.42 -8.19 13.08
CA LEU A 130 1.71 -9.15 13.92
C LEU A 130 0.19 -9.02 13.77
N GLY A 131 -0.31 -7.79 13.64
CA GLY A 131 -1.74 -7.54 13.41
C GLY A 131 -2.25 -8.13 12.10
N ARG A 132 -1.47 -8.02 11.01
CA ARG A 132 -1.81 -8.64 9.72
C ARG A 132 -1.76 -10.16 9.78
N ALA A 133 -0.76 -10.73 10.45
CA ALA A 133 -0.67 -12.18 10.66
C ALA A 133 -1.87 -12.72 11.44
N TYR A 134 -2.27 -12.04 12.53
CA TYR A 134 -3.49 -12.34 13.28
C TYR A 134 -4.74 -12.25 12.38
N ALA A 135 -4.82 -11.24 11.51
CA ALA A 135 -5.93 -11.05 10.59
C ALA A 135 -6.01 -12.12 9.47
N GLY A 136 -4.99 -12.99 9.33
CA GLY A 136 -4.95 -14.06 8.34
C GLY A 136 -4.05 -13.79 7.13
N HIS A 137 -3.28 -12.69 7.14
CA HIS A 137 -2.35 -12.31 6.08
C HIS A 137 -0.88 -12.34 6.57
N PRO A 138 -0.32 -13.52 6.92
CA PRO A 138 1.01 -13.60 7.51
C PRO A 138 2.13 -13.13 6.55
N VAL A 139 1.98 -13.30 5.25
CA VAL A 139 2.98 -12.82 4.28
C VAL A 139 2.99 -11.30 4.23
N ASP A 140 1.83 -10.64 4.20
CA ASP A 140 1.75 -9.17 4.29
C ASP A 140 2.34 -8.68 5.62
N GLY A 141 2.13 -9.44 6.71
CA GLY A 141 2.73 -9.17 8.02
C GLY A 141 4.26 -9.25 7.99
N LEU A 142 4.80 -10.28 7.37
CA LEU A 142 6.25 -10.43 7.20
C LEU A 142 6.85 -9.27 6.40
N PHE A 143 6.21 -8.86 5.30
CA PHE A 143 6.66 -7.71 4.52
C PHE A 143 6.60 -6.40 5.32
N SER A 144 5.53 -6.17 6.08
CA SER A 144 5.43 -5.03 7.00
C SER A 144 6.58 -5.02 8.00
N PHE A 145 6.83 -6.16 8.65
CA PHE A 145 7.92 -6.30 9.62
C PHE A 145 9.28 -5.99 9.00
N LEU A 146 9.58 -6.58 7.85
CA LEU A 146 10.88 -6.39 7.17
C LEU A 146 11.09 -4.93 6.74
N LEU A 147 10.05 -4.25 6.25
CA LEU A 147 10.13 -2.85 5.87
C LEU A 147 10.37 -1.95 7.09
N VAL A 148 9.57 -2.11 8.15
CA VAL A 148 9.72 -1.29 9.36
C VAL A 148 11.05 -1.55 10.04
N ALA A 149 11.46 -2.82 10.20
CA ALA A 149 12.74 -3.19 10.80
C ALA A 149 13.93 -2.72 9.96
N GLY A 150 13.85 -2.83 8.63
CA GLY A 150 14.88 -2.34 7.72
C GLY A 150 15.09 -0.83 7.82
N PHE A 151 14.02 -0.06 7.81
CA PHE A 151 14.12 1.40 8.00
C PHE A 151 14.57 1.77 9.42
N ALA A 152 14.15 1.02 10.44
CA ALA A 152 14.64 1.23 11.82
C ALA A 152 16.14 1.00 11.92
N TYR A 153 16.65 -0.09 11.33
CA TYR A 153 18.06 -0.41 11.29
C TYR A 153 18.88 0.68 10.56
N ASN A 154 18.41 1.12 9.39
CA ASN A 154 19.06 2.20 8.66
C ASN A 154 19.02 3.53 9.43
N THR A 155 17.92 3.85 10.09
CA THR A 155 17.80 5.04 10.95
C THR A 155 18.86 5.01 12.05
N TYR A 156 18.99 3.87 12.75
CA TYR A 156 20.01 3.69 13.80
C TYR A 156 21.43 3.84 13.25
N GLY A 157 21.73 3.25 12.10
CA GLY A 157 23.03 3.40 11.44
C GLY A 157 23.37 4.86 11.10
N HIS A 158 22.40 5.61 10.61
CA HIS A 158 22.60 7.03 10.27
C HIS A 158 22.68 7.95 11.49
N ILE A 159 22.04 7.61 12.60
CA ILE A 159 22.25 8.29 13.90
C ILE A 159 23.71 8.13 14.32
N LYS A 160 24.24 6.90 14.26
CA LYS A 160 25.65 6.64 14.62
C LYS A 160 26.66 7.32 13.68
N ALA A 161 26.28 7.51 12.42
CA ALA A 161 27.12 8.18 11.43
C ALA A 161 26.96 9.72 11.43
N ASP A 162 26.23 10.28 12.41
CA ASP A 162 25.95 11.71 12.56
C ASP A 162 25.42 12.36 11.27
N ASN A 163 24.49 11.66 10.59
CA ASN A 163 23.87 12.13 9.36
C ASN A 163 22.39 12.45 9.56
N PRO A 164 22.05 13.68 10.00
CA PRO A 164 20.67 14.02 10.39
C PRO A 164 19.67 13.96 9.23
N ILE A 165 20.10 14.28 8.00
CA ILE A 165 19.21 14.26 6.82
C ILE A 165 18.76 12.83 6.53
N ARG A 166 19.71 11.88 6.43
CA ARG A 166 19.39 10.48 6.16
C ARG A 166 18.62 9.84 7.31
N THR A 167 18.95 10.21 8.55
CA THR A 167 18.18 9.81 9.74
C THR A 167 16.74 10.23 9.62
N GLY A 168 16.47 11.51 9.31
CA GLY A 168 15.11 12.04 9.16
C GLY A 168 14.32 11.34 8.06
N ILE A 169 14.95 11.11 6.90
CA ILE A 169 14.30 10.41 5.77
C ILE A 169 13.92 8.98 6.16
N ASN A 170 14.86 8.20 6.71
CA ASN A 170 14.59 6.81 7.08
C ASN A 170 13.58 6.69 8.22
N ALA A 171 13.63 7.56 9.22
CA ALA A 171 12.65 7.62 10.30
C ALA A 171 11.24 7.95 9.78
N SER A 172 11.12 8.84 8.79
CA SER A 172 9.84 9.17 8.16
C SER A 172 9.25 7.97 7.43
N PHE A 173 10.06 7.24 6.64
CA PHE A 173 9.60 6.01 5.99
C PHE A 173 9.24 4.91 7.00
N MET A 174 10.04 4.71 8.03
CA MET A 174 9.74 3.79 9.13
C MET A 174 8.36 4.07 9.73
N THR A 175 8.12 5.32 10.11
CA THR A 175 6.85 5.76 10.68
C THR A 175 5.70 5.54 9.72
N LEU A 176 5.87 5.90 8.45
CA LEU A 176 4.85 5.75 7.43
C LEU A 176 4.47 4.28 7.20
N PHE A 177 5.44 3.38 7.07
CA PHE A 177 5.17 1.94 6.92
C PHE A 177 4.54 1.35 8.16
N TRP A 178 4.92 1.83 9.34
CA TRP A 178 4.30 1.37 10.59
C TRP A 178 2.84 1.84 10.70
N LEU A 179 2.53 3.10 10.39
CA LEU A 179 1.16 3.60 10.32
C LEU A 179 0.33 2.83 9.27
N ALA A 180 0.92 2.51 8.13
CA ALA A 180 0.30 1.69 7.10
C ALA A 180 0.02 0.25 7.59
N ASP A 181 0.86 -0.28 8.50
CA ASP A 181 0.62 -1.59 9.11
C ASP A 181 -0.60 -1.58 10.03
N PHE A 182 -0.75 -0.57 10.89
CA PHE A 182 -1.95 -0.39 11.71
C PHE A 182 -3.22 -0.34 10.85
N TYR A 183 -3.20 0.50 9.80
CA TYR A 183 -4.33 0.60 8.89
C TYR A 183 -4.60 -0.72 8.17
N GLY A 184 -3.55 -1.37 7.67
CA GLY A 184 -3.67 -2.62 6.93
C GLY A 184 -4.17 -3.78 7.79
N ALA A 185 -3.74 -3.89 9.03
CA ALA A 185 -4.23 -4.87 9.99
C ALA A 185 -5.73 -4.68 10.30
N TYR A 186 -6.14 -3.43 10.55
CA TYR A 186 -7.55 -3.07 10.74
C TYR A 186 -8.40 -3.44 9.52
N ARG A 187 -7.94 -3.02 8.32
CA ARG A 187 -8.61 -3.30 7.05
C ARG A 187 -8.73 -4.80 6.81
N THR A 188 -7.62 -5.53 6.94
CA THR A 188 -7.58 -6.98 6.71
C THR A 188 -8.52 -7.73 7.64
N ALA A 189 -8.55 -7.38 8.93
CA ALA A 189 -9.46 -8.01 9.89
C ALA A 189 -10.95 -7.77 9.58
N LYS A 190 -11.27 -6.67 8.88
CA LYS A 190 -12.63 -6.39 8.37
C LYS A 190 -12.97 -7.11 7.07
N MET A 191 -11.98 -7.61 6.35
CA MET A 191 -12.13 -8.15 5.00
C MET A 191 -11.97 -9.68 4.94
N VAL A 192 -11.73 -10.34 6.06
CA VAL A 192 -11.59 -11.81 6.07
C VAL A 192 -12.91 -12.43 5.63
N PRO A 193 -12.94 -13.22 4.56
CA PRO A 193 -14.14 -13.88 4.10
C PRO A 193 -14.67 -14.88 5.16
N PRO A 194 -15.97 -15.17 5.15
CA PRO A 194 -16.48 -16.29 5.91
C PRO A 194 -15.69 -17.54 5.53
N LYS A 195 -15.36 -18.37 6.53
CA LYS A 195 -14.74 -19.67 6.27
C LYS A 195 -15.55 -20.37 5.18
N PHE A 196 -14.89 -20.75 4.09
CA PHE A 196 -15.53 -21.62 3.12
C PHE A 196 -16.18 -22.79 3.87
N PRO A 197 -17.45 -23.15 3.58
CA PRO A 197 -17.98 -24.38 4.08
C PRO A 197 -17.03 -25.47 3.60
N GLN A 198 -16.42 -26.18 4.52
CA GLN A 198 -15.63 -27.38 4.21
C GLN A 198 -16.59 -28.34 3.48
N PRO A 199 -16.19 -28.92 2.36
CA PRO A 199 -17.02 -29.90 1.66
C PRO A 199 -17.37 -31.08 2.55
#